data_ac6e52bfe4d96f37111df48a0853a842
#
_entry.id   ac6e52bfe4d96f37111df48a0853a842
#
_cell.length_a   1.000
_cell.length_b   1.000
_cell.length_c   1.000
_cell.angle_alpha   90.00
_cell.angle_beta   90.00
_cell.angle_gamma   90.00
#
_symmetry.space_group_name_H-M   'P 1'
#
loop_
_entity.id
_entity.type
_entity.pdbx_description
1 polymer ?
#
loop_
_entity_poly.entity_id
_entity_poly.type
_entity_poly.pdbx_seq_one_letter_code
_entity_poly.pdbx_strand_id
1 'polypeptide(L)'
;SRLLGVLVGIPIAIISWVTSVFGFDLSFILDALIGIGMFFVSYFPTQRLTSKKYLNEIGLSRRDYRFVNQQLNQSHNKIRNILKSYINIRSIKDFRQINDIYKISKSIHFAVKQRPSSFFKVESFFYSHIDNALNLIDAYTRLSKMPKKSAEEKQKLEQTRITLDEVKRTLIADLKRLNEDDYERLDIEMELNRLQHKRYKKY
;
A
#
# COMPACT_ATOMS: atom_id res chain seq x y z
N SER A 1 14.95 -1.22 -8.23
CA SER A 1 16.15 -0.38 -8.04
C SER A 1 17.34 -1.12 -7.42
N ARG A 2 17.18 -1.99 -6.40
CA ARG A 2 18.30 -2.79 -5.85
C ARG A 2 18.88 -3.76 -6.89
N LEU A 3 18.01 -4.41 -7.67
CA LEU A 3 18.39 -5.29 -8.77
C LEU A 3 19.22 -4.57 -9.86
N LEU A 4 18.86 -3.35 -10.23
CA LEU A 4 19.62 -2.55 -11.21
C LEU A 4 21.01 -2.18 -10.69
N GLY A 5 21.13 -1.83 -9.40
CA GLY A 5 22.44 -1.55 -8.79
C GLY A 5 23.36 -2.77 -8.80
N VAL A 6 22.82 -3.95 -8.52
CA VAL A 6 23.56 -5.23 -8.59
C VAL A 6 23.93 -5.59 -10.04
N LEU A 7 23.01 -5.41 -10.98
CA LEU A 7 23.17 -5.76 -12.39
C LEU A 7 24.25 -4.89 -13.10
N VAL A 8 24.43 -3.64 -12.63
CA VAL A 8 25.50 -2.75 -13.11
C VAL A 8 26.78 -2.94 -12.31
N GLY A 9 26.68 -3.12 -10.99
CA GLY A 9 27.84 -3.22 -10.09
C GLY A 9 28.68 -4.48 -10.30
N ILE A 10 28.05 -5.63 -10.57
CA ILE A 10 28.76 -6.91 -10.79
C ILE A 10 29.66 -6.87 -12.03
N PRO A 11 29.20 -6.49 -13.24
CA PRO A 11 30.06 -6.39 -14.42
C PRO A 11 31.24 -5.45 -14.24
N ILE A 12 31.00 -4.29 -13.61
CA ILE A 12 32.06 -3.30 -13.37
C ILE A 12 33.12 -3.86 -12.39
N ALA A 13 32.69 -4.53 -11.34
CA ALA A 13 33.60 -5.17 -10.37
C ALA A 13 34.47 -6.25 -11.04
N ILE A 14 33.86 -7.09 -11.90
CA ILE A 14 34.57 -8.14 -12.64
C ILE A 14 35.60 -7.54 -13.61
N ILE A 15 35.20 -6.53 -14.39
CA ILE A 15 36.10 -5.85 -15.34
C ILE A 15 37.26 -5.20 -14.59
N SER A 16 37.00 -4.50 -13.48
CA SER A 16 38.02 -3.86 -12.67
C SER A 16 38.98 -4.87 -12.07
N TRP A 17 38.48 -5.98 -11.57
CA TRP A 17 39.30 -7.07 -11.03
C TRP A 17 40.20 -7.69 -12.11
N VAL A 18 39.64 -8.03 -13.28
CA VAL A 18 40.40 -8.59 -14.41
C VAL A 18 41.48 -7.61 -14.88
N THR A 19 41.16 -6.32 -14.99
CA THR A 19 42.10 -5.29 -15.39
C THR A 19 43.22 -5.12 -14.36
N SER A 20 42.93 -5.24 -13.06
CA SER A 20 43.90 -5.15 -12.00
C SER A 20 44.89 -6.36 -12.03
N VAL A 21 44.37 -7.57 -12.19
CA VAL A 21 45.16 -8.80 -12.27
C VAL A 21 46.10 -8.82 -13.47
N PHE A 22 45.63 -8.41 -14.65
CA PHE A 22 46.42 -8.46 -15.88
C PHE A 22 47.21 -7.21 -16.19
N GLY A 23 46.87 -6.06 -15.57
CA GLY A 23 47.49 -4.75 -15.91
C GLY A 23 48.52 -4.26 -14.89
N PHE A 24 48.45 -4.66 -13.63
CA PHE A 24 49.27 -4.05 -12.59
C PHE A 24 50.14 -5.00 -11.72
N ASP A 25 50.03 -6.33 -11.93
CA ASP A 25 50.78 -7.38 -11.17
C ASP A 25 50.76 -7.18 -9.64
N LEU A 26 49.62 -6.69 -9.12
CA LEU A 26 49.44 -6.45 -7.68
C LEU A 26 49.16 -7.78 -6.96
N SER A 27 49.34 -7.80 -5.63
CA SER A 27 48.99 -8.98 -4.85
C SER A 27 47.50 -9.31 -4.93
N PHE A 28 47.14 -10.57 -5.00
CA PHE A 28 45.76 -11.08 -5.12
C PHE A 28 44.77 -10.44 -4.12
N ILE A 29 45.25 -10.07 -2.93
CA ILE A 29 44.45 -9.42 -1.88
C ILE A 29 44.07 -8.00 -2.33
N LEU A 30 45.01 -7.25 -2.92
CA LEU A 30 44.79 -5.89 -3.41
C LEU A 30 43.81 -5.89 -4.61
N ASP A 31 43.96 -6.85 -5.51
CA ASP A 31 43.05 -7.00 -6.68
C ASP A 31 41.61 -7.30 -6.24
N ALA A 32 41.42 -8.15 -5.21
CA ALA A 32 40.12 -8.41 -4.63
C ALA A 32 39.52 -7.17 -3.96
N LEU A 33 40.31 -6.39 -3.22
CA LEU A 33 39.87 -5.13 -2.60
C LEU A 33 39.44 -4.07 -3.63
N ILE A 34 40.16 -3.95 -4.75
CA ILE A 34 39.81 -3.06 -5.86
C ILE A 34 38.47 -3.46 -6.47
N GLY A 35 38.27 -4.76 -6.75
CA GLY A 35 37.01 -5.27 -7.28
C GLY A 35 35.82 -4.98 -6.36
N ILE A 36 35.96 -5.23 -5.06
CA ILE A 36 34.95 -4.93 -4.05
C ILE A 36 34.70 -3.42 -3.95
N GLY A 37 35.74 -2.61 -3.93
CA GLY A 37 35.64 -1.15 -3.85
C GLY A 37 34.87 -0.57 -5.06
N MET A 38 35.18 -1.02 -6.26
CA MET A 38 34.51 -0.59 -7.50
C MET A 38 33.05 -1.03 -7.56
N PHE A 39 32.72 -2.20 -7.00
CA PHE A 39 31.33 -2.61 -6.82
C PHE A 39 30.55 -1.59 -5.99
N PHE A 40 31.05 -1.18 -4.85
CA PHE A 40 30.36 -0.19 -3.99
C PHE A 40 30.28 1.19 -4.64
N VAL A 41 31.34 1.64 -5.30
CA VAL A 41 31.37 2.94 -6.01
C VAL A 41 30.33 2.99 -7.14
N SER A 42 30.08 1.88 -7.81
CA SER A 42 29.07 1.79 -8.90
C SER A 42 27.67 1.57 -8.34
N TYR A 43 27.53 0.76 -7.30
CA TYR A 43 26.23 0.39 -6.74
C TYR A 43 25.49 1.58 -6.10
N PHE A 44 26.18 2.37 -5.25
CA PHE A 44 25.53 3.46 -4.52
C PHE A 44 24.98 4.59 -5.40
N PRO A 45 25.71 5.13 -6.39
CA PRO A 45 25.18 6.20 -7.26
C PRO A 45 24.04 5.68 -8.15
N THR A 46 24.15 4.45 -8.69
CA THR A 46 23.11 3.86 -9.53
C THR A 46 21.79 3.72 -8.74
N GLN A 47 21.85 3.26 -7.50
CA GLN A 47 20.69 3.17 -6.64
C GLN A 47 20.06 4.53 -6.31
N ARG A 48 20.90 5.55 -6.07
CA ARG A 48 20.44 6.92 -5.76
C ARG A 48 19.75 7.58 -6.97
N LEU A 49 20.30 7.42 -8.16
CA LEU A 49 19.76 7.98 -9.40
C LEU A 49 18.41 7.34 -9.75
N THR A 50 18.32 6.00 -9.71
CA THR A 50 17.08 5.28 -9.99
C THR A 50 15.96 5.61 -8.98
N SER A 51 16.33 5.78 -7.70
CA SER A 51 15.36 6.17 -6.66
C SER A 51 14.84 7.60 -6.84
N LYS A 52 15.70 8.54 -7.30
CA LYS A 52 15.26 9.91 -7.62
C LYS A 52 14.29 9.95 -8.78
N LYS A 53 14.58 9.22 -9.88
CA LYS A 53 13.71 9.15 -11.05
C LYS A 53 12.31 8.62 -10.66
N TYR A 54 12.25 7.51 -9.95
CA TYR A 54 10.99 6.93 -9.48
C TYR A 54 10.17 7.90 -8.60
N LEU A 55 10.82 8.61 -7.66
CA LEU A 55 10.13 9.57 -6.79
C LEU A 55 9.58 10.77 -7.55
N ASN A 56 10.33 11.26 -8.57
CA ASN A 56 9.86 12.33 -9.45
C ASN A 56 8.64 11.89 -10.29
N GLU A 57 8.64 10.65 -10.79
CA GLU A 57 7.52 10.09 -11.57
C GLU A 57 6.23 9.99 -10.74
N ILE A 58 6.33 9.66 -9.45
CA ILE A 58 5.17 9.59 -8.55
C ILE A 58 4.83 10.92 -7.87
N GLY A 59 5.60 11.99 -8.12
CA GLY A 59 5.36 13.33 -7.58
C GLY A 59 5.54 13.44 -6.05
N LEU A 60 6.36 12.57 -5.44
CA LEU A 60 6.59 12.56 -3.99
C LEU A 60 8.05 12.88 -3.64
N SER A 61 8.23 13.64 -2.56
CA SER A 61 9.54 13.79 -1.94
C SER A 61 9.99 12.47 -1.26
N ARG A 62 11.30 12.32 -1.00
CA ARG A 62 11.81 11.17 -0.24
C ARG A 62 11.26 11.11 1.19
N ARG A 63 10.96 12.26 1.76
CA ARG A 63 10.38 12.37 3.10
C ARG A 63 8.95 11.86 3.09
N ASP A 64 8.13 12.34 2.15
CA ASP A 64 6.73 11.95 2.01
C ASP A 64 6.59 10.46 1.69
N TYR A 65 7.42 9.95 0.78
CA TYR A 65 7.43 8.52 0.47
C TYR A 65 7.75 7.64 1.69
N ARG A 66 8.72 8.02 2.51
CA ARG A 66 9.03 7.29 3.76
C ARG A 66 7.88 7.36 4.75
N PHE A 67 7.28 8.53 4.87
CA PHE A 67 6.12 8.76 5.72
C PHE A 67 4.92 7.90 5.28
N VAL A 68 4.55 7.92 4.00
CA VAL A 68 3.48 7.10 3.44
C VAL A 68 3.74 5.60 3.69
N ASN A 69 4.96 5.12 3.47
CA ASN A 69 5.30 3.73 3.76
C ASN A 69 5.17 3.37 5.24
N GLN A 70 5.50 4.27 6.15
CA GLN A 70 5.29 4.07 7.59
C GLN A 70 3.79 3.94 7.89
N GLN A 71 2.94 4.81 7.34
CA GLN A 71 1.49 4.75 7.50
C GLN A 71 0.89 3.47 6.90
N LEU A 72 1.38 3.04 5.74
CA LEU A 72 1.00 1.76 5.13
C LEU A 72 1.34 0.57 6.03
N ASN A 73 2.52 0.54 6.64
CA ASN A 73 2.89 -0.54 7.56
C ASN A 73 2.01 -0.56 8.82
N GLN A 74 1.69 0.61 9.37
CA GLN A 74 0.78 0.74 10.51
C GLN A 74 -0.64 0.26 10.16
N SER A 75 -1.19 0.72 9.02
CA SER A 75 -2.51 0.32 8.57
C SER A 75 -2.60 -1.18 8.26
N HIS A 76 -1.53 -1.78 7.72
CA HIS A 76 -1.46 -3.22 7.51
C HIS A 76 -1.67 -4.01 8.82
N ASN A 77 -1.02 -3.58 9.91
CA ASN A 77 -1.19 -4.20 11.22
C ASN A 77 -2.60 -4.03 11.76
N LYS A 78 -3.21 -2.85 11.59
CA LYS A 78 -4.59 -2.57 11.99
C LYS A 78 -5.58 -3.46 11.22
N ILE A 79 -5.42 -3.58 9.90
CA ILE A 79 -6.24 -4.45 9.03
C ILE A 79 -6.09 -5.92 9.46
N ARG A 80 -4.87 -6.35 9.78
CA ARG A 80 -4.63 -7.71 10.28
C ARG A 80 -5.32 -7.96 11.64
N ASN A 81 -5.39 -6.95 12.51
CA ASN A 81 -6.10 -7.06 13.78
C ASN A 81 -7.63 -7.15 13.57
N ILE A 82 -8.21 -6.39 12.63
CA ILE A 82 -9.60 -6.55 12.22
C ILE A 82 -9.87 -8.00 11.79
N LEU A 83 -8.98 -8.60 10.99
CA LEU A 83 -9.11 -10.00 10.58
C LEU A 83 -9.07 -10.98 11.76
N LYS A 84 -8.21 -10.73 12.76
CA LYS A 84 -8.15 -11.57 13.97
C LYS A 84 -9.41 -11.48 14.80
N SER A 85 -9.99 -10.29 14.95
CA SER A 85 -11.25 -10.09 15.68
C SER A 85 -12.41 -10.78 14.98
N TYR A 86 -12.42 -10.79 13.65
CA TYR A 86 -13.38 -11.43 12.79
C TYR A 86 -13.46 -12.97 12.97
N ILE A 87 -12.35 -13.67 13.15
CA ILE A 87 -12.31 -15.14 13.33
C ILE A 87 -13.04 -15.57 14.62
N ASN A 88 -13.22 -14.67 15.56
CA ASN A 88 -13.82 -14.93 16.86
C ASN A 88 -15.33 -14.64 16.94
N ILE A 89 -16.01 -14.32 15.84
CA ILE A 89 -17.42 -13.93 15.82
C ILE A 89 -18.30 -15.16 15.56
N ARG A 90 -19.38 -15.30 16.37
CA ARG A 90 -20.32 -16.42 16.26
C ARG A 90 -21.52 -16.15 15.35
N SER A 91 -21.85 -14.86 15.11
CA SER A 91 -23.01 -14.47 14.30
C SER A 91 -22.64 -14.32 12.84
N ILE A 92 -23.38 -14.98 11.95
CA ILE A 92 -23.19 -14.88 10.48
C ILE A 92 -23.39 -13.45 9.97
N LYS A 93 -24.35 -12.70 10.56
CA LYS A 93 -24.67 -11.34 10.16
C LYS A 93 -23.53 -10.39 10.52
N ASP A 94 -23.00 -10.48 11.72
CA ASP A 94 -21.90 -9.66 12.21
C ASP A 94 -20.60 -9.98 11.46
N PHE A 95 -20.40 -11.27 11.18
CA PHE A 95 -19.31 -11.78 10.36
C PHE A 95 -19.29 -11.11 8.98
N ARG A 96 -20.43 -11.00 8.30
CA ARG A 96 -20.51 -10.36 6.96
C ARG A 96 -20.15 -8.88 7.04
N GLN A 97 -20.69 -8.14 8.01
CA GLN A 97 -20.45 -6.72 8.20
C GLN A 97 -18.96 -6.41 8.43
N ILE A 98 -18.32 -7.15 9.33
CA ILE A 98 -16.90 -6.96 9.65
C ILE A 98 -16.00 -7.42 8.50
N ASN A 99 -16.38 -8.47 7.77
CA ASN A 99 -15.68 -8.88 6.56
C ASN A 99 -15.72 -7.81 5.46
N ASP A 100 -16.84 -7.10 5.30
CA ASP A 100 -16.95 -5.99 4.37
C ASP A 100 -15.98 -4.86 4.75
N ILE A 101 -15.95 -4.47 6.03
CA ILE A 101 -15.01 -3.47 6.56
C ILE A 101 -13.56 -3.90 6.30
N TYR A 102 -13.22 -5.16 6.58
CA TYR A 102 -11.89 -5.72 6.30
C TYR A 102 -11.53 -5.62 4.82
N LYS A 103 -12.42 -6.06 3.92
CA LYS A 103 -12.19 -6.04 2.47
C LYS A 103 -11.99 -4.63 1.95
N ILE A 104 -12.85 -3.67 2.36
CA ILE A 104 -12.76 -2.27 1.94
C ILE A 104 -11.43 -1.66 2.44
N SER A 105 -11.11 -1.85 3.72
CA SER A 105 -9.85 -1.36 4.30
C SER A 105 -8.61 -1.93 3.59
N LYS A 106 -8.65 -3.21 3.22
CA LYS A 106 -7.59 -3.86 2.45
C LYS A 106 -7.48 -3.27 1.03
N SER A 107 -8.60 -2.97 0.39
CA SER A 107 -8.63 -2.35 -0.94
C SER A 107 -8.04 -0.94 -0.92
N ILE A 108 -8.39 -0.11 0.08
CA ILE A 108 -7.81 1.23 0.27
C ILE A 108 -6.29 1.13 0.47
N HIS A 109 -5.86 0.27 1.40
CA HIS A 109 -4.43 0.04 1.65
C HIS A 109 -3.68 -0.36 0.38
N PHE A 110 -4.23 -1.29 -0.40
CA PHE A 110 -3.62 -1.79 -1.63
C PHE A 110 -3.56 -0.72 -2.72
N ALA A 111 -4.62 0.06 -2.90
CA ALA A 111 -4.67 1.17 -3.86
C ALA A 111 -3.58 2.22 -3.55
N VAL A 112 -3.44 2.63 -2.29
CA VAL A 112 -2.39 3.57 -1.86
C VAL A 112 -0.99 2.95 -1.99
N LYS A 113 -0.83 1.66 -1.73
CA LYS A 113 0.45 0.97 -1.92
C LYS A 113 0.89 0.96 -3.39
N GLN A 114 -0.05 0.83 -4.33
CA GLN A 114 0.22 0.91 -5.77
C GLN A 114 0.51 2.33 -6.23
N ARG A 115 -0.24 3.32 -5.71
CA ARG A 115 -0.12 4.75 -6.03
C ARG A 115 0.13 5.56 -4.75
N PRO A 116 1.37 5.64 -4.24
CA PRO A 116 1.67 6.29 -2.95
C PRO A 116 1.27 7.76 -2.87
N SER A 117 1.22 8.49 -3.99
CA SER A 117 0.75 9.87 -4.06
C SER A 117 -0.74 10.02 -3.72
N SER A 118 -1.54 8.97 -3.92
CA SER A 118 -2.97 8.97 -3.59
C SER A 118 -3.25 8.93 -2.07
N PHE A 119 -2.23 8.71 -1.23
CA PHE A 119 -2.34 8.76 0.23
C PHE A 119 -3.02 10.04 0.70
N PHE A 120 -2.63 11.18 0.16
CA PHE A 120 -3.13 12.51 0.57
C PHE A 120 -4.61 12.73 0.23
N LYS A 121 -5.20 11.96 -0.68
CA LYS A 121 -6.64 11.97 -0.96
C LYS A 121 -7.46 11.33 0.15
N VAL A 122 -6.86 10.40 0.89
CA VAL A 122 -7.53 9.58 1.92
C VAL A 122 -6.72 9.47 3.22
N GLU A 123 -5.99 10.50 3.58
CA GLU A 123 -5.18 10.53 4.80
C GLU A 123 -6.01 10.24 6.06
N SER A 124 -7.27 10.70 6.10
CA SER A 124 -8.22 10.47 7.21
C SER A 124 -8.46 8.97 7.45
N PHE A 125 -8.40 8.14 6.41
CA PHE A 125 -8.47 6.68 6.56
C PHE A 125 -7.34 6.18 7.46
N PHE A 126 -6.11 6.64 7.23
CA PHE A 126 -4.92 6.17 7.95
C PHE A 126 -4.84 6.70 9.38
N TYR A 127 -5.36 7.92 9.62
CA TYR A 127 -5.27 8.56 10.93
C TYR A 127 -6.43 8.27 11.87
N SER A 128 -7.64 8.04 11.32
CA SER A 128 -8.83 7.94 12.17
C SER A 128 -9.80 6.84 11.78
N HIS A 129 -10.15 6.69 10.48
CA HIS A 129 -11.26 5.81 10.12
C HIS A 129 -10.95 4.35 10.41
N ILE A 130 -9.73 3.89 10.12
CA ILE A 130 -9.34 2.50 10.41
C ILE A 130 -9.19 2.21 11.91
N ASP A 131 -8.77 3.21 12.71
CA ASP A 131 -8.68 3.06 14.17
C ASP A 131 -10.06 2.99 14.78
N ASN A 132 -10.98 3.85 14.33
CA ASN A 132 -12.37 3.82 14.75
C ASN A 132 -13.02 2.47 14.43
N ALA A 133 -12.83 1.96 13.21
CA ALA A 133 -13.31 0.64 12.81
C ALA A 133 -12.77 -0.47 13.72
N LEU A 134 -11.45 -0.49 13.96
CA LEU A 134 -10.80 -1.51 14.80
C LEU A 134 -11.31 -1.44 16.24
N ASN A 135 -11.38 -0.25 16.85
CA ASN A 135 -11.82 -0.07 18.22
C ASN A 135 -13.29 -0.52 18.43
N LEU A 136 -14.18 -0.18 17.50
CA LEU A 136 -15.58 -0.60 17.53
C LEU A 136 -15.71 -2.12 17.37
N ILE A 137 -14.98 -2.72 16.43
CA ILE A 137 -14.99 -4.17 16.20
C ILE A 137 -14.48 -4.92 17.44
N ASP A 138 -13.40 -4.45 18.05
CA ASP A 138 -12.84 -5.06 19.25
C ASP A 138 -13.79 -4.95 20.44
N ALA A 139 -14.40 -3.79 20.67
CA ALA A 139 -15.39 -3.58 21.72
C ALA A 139 -16.62 -4.47 21.49
N TYR A 140 -17.15 -4.48 20.26
CA TYR A 140 -18.27 -5.33 19.86
C TYR A 140 -17.97 -6.82 20.08
N THR A 141 -16.81 -7.27 19.64
CA THR A 141 -16.40 -8.68 19.75
C THR A 141 -16.28 -9.11 21.22
N ARG A 142 -15.71 -8.26 22.08
CA ARG A 142 -15.64 -8.55 23.53
C ARG A 142 -17.02 -8.65 24.15
N LEU A 143 -17.89 -7.66 23.91
CA LEU A 143 -19.23 -7.62 24.48
C LEU A 143 -20.12 -8.75 23.93
N SER A 144 -19.98 -9.11 22.65
CA SER A 144 -20.76 -10.19 22.03
C SER A 144 -20.48 -11.57 22.61
N LYS A 145 -19.29 -11.79 23.19
CA LYS A 145 -18.89 -13.08 23.83
C LYS A 145 -19.43 -13.29 25.21
N MET A 146 -19.96 -12.27 25.89
CA MET A 146 -20.47 -12.39 27.24
C MET A 146 -21.67 -13.37 27.28
N PRO A 147 -21.68 -14.35 28.21
CA PRO A 147 -22.67 -15.43 28.18
C PRO A 147 -24.08 -14.98 28.59
N LYS A 148 -24.19 -14.03 29.51
CA LYS A 148 -25.48 -13.47 29.98
C LYS A 148 -25.45 -11.97 29.77
N LYS A 149 -26.26 -11.46 28.83
CA LYS A 149 -26.34 -10.05 28.48
C LYS A 149 -27.62 -9.43 29.07
N SER A 150 -27.48 -8.30 29.76
CA SER A 150 -28.60 -7.46 30.18
C SER A 150 -29.32 -6.84 28.95
N ALA A 151 -30.50 -6.28 29.17
CA ALA A 151 -31.23 -5.57 28.13
C ALA A 151 -30.41 -4.36 27.61
N GLU A 152 -29.74 -3.65 28.49
CA GLU A 152 -28.86 -2.50 28.14
C GLU A 152 -27.66 -2.93 27.29
N GLU A 153 -27.02 -4.05 27.65
CA GLU A 153 -25.88 -4.57 26.86
C GLU A 153 -26.30 -5.03 25.46
N LYS A 154 -27.47 -5.62 25.31
CA LYS A 154 -28.04 -5.96 24.02
C LYS A 154 -28.31 -4.71 23.17
N GLN A 155 -28.85 -3.66 23.80
CA GLN A 155 -29.07 -2.37 23.13
C GLN A 155 -27.75 -1.73 22.69
N LYS A 156 -26.71 -1.75 23.52
CA LYS A 156 -25.37 -1.25 23.16
C LYS A 156 -24.75 -2.02 21.99
N LEU A 157 -24.93 -3.35 21.96
CA LEU A 157 -24.49 -4.16 20.82
C LEU A 157 -25.20 -3.76 19.53
N GLU A 158 -26.50 -3.54 19.57
CA GLU A 158 -27.26 -3.12 18.39
C GLU A 158 -26.85 -1.71 17.94
N GLN A 159 -26.67 -0.76 18.85
CA GLN A 159 -26.14 0.57 18.53
C GLN A 159 -24.75 0.49 17.91
N THR A 160 -23.85 -0.32 18.48
CA THR A 160 -22.50 -0.52 17.92
C THR A 160 -22.56 -1.09 16.51
N ARG A 161 -23.50 -2.00 16.23
CA ARG A 161 -23.70 -2.57 14.89
C ARG A 161 -24.15 -1.51 13.89
N ILE A 162 -25.05 -0.60 14.27
CA ILE A 162 -25.48 0.54 13.44
C ILE A 162 -24.28 1.46 13.17
N THR A 163 -23.50 1.79 14.20
CA THR A 163 -22.29 2.62 14.04
C THR A 163 -21.25 1.96 13.13
N LEU A 164 -21.10 0.63 13.17
CA LEU A 164 -20.23 -0.10 12.23
C LEU A 164 -20.72 0.01 10.77
N ASP A 165 -22.02 0.11 10.52
CA ASP A 165 -22.53 0.38 9.16
C ASP A 165 -22.20 1.81 8.70
N GLU A 166 -22.22 2.79 9.61
CA GLU A 166 -21.78 4.17 9.32
C GLU A 166 -20.29 4.20 8.99
N VAL A 167 -19.46 3.54 9.80
CA VAL A 167 -18.02 3.38 9.53
C VAL A 167 -17.78 2.72 8.17
N LYS A 168 -18.52 1.67 7.84
CA LYS A 168 -18.44 1.02 6.52
C LYS A 168 -18.73 2.01 5.39
N ARG A 169 -19.76 2.85 5.52
CA ARG A 169 -20.08 3.89 4.52
C ARG A 169 -18.96 4.91 4.37
N THR A 170 -18.34 5.33 5.47
CA THR A 170 -17.18 6.22 5.45
C THR A 170 -16.00 5.60 4.70
N LEU A 171 -15.69 4.33 4.96
CA LEU A 171 -14.63 3.61 4.25
C LEU A 171 -14.94 3.43 2.74
N ILE A 172 -16.21 3.22 2.39
CA ILE A 172 -16.64 3.19 0.97
C ILE A 172 -16.41 4.56 0.32
N ALA A 173 -16.70 5.66 1.02
CA ALA A 173 -16.45 7.01 0.52
C ALA A 173 -14.95 7.26 0.29
N ASP A 174 -14.07 6.81 1.22
CA ASP A 174 -12.62 6.88 1.04
C ASP A 174 -12.17 6.08 -0.19
N LEU A 175 -12.69 4.87 -0.38
CA LEU A 175 -12.37 4.04 -1.55
C LEU A 175 -12.83 4.67 -2.86
N LYS A 176 -14.03 5.28 -2.89
CA LYS A 176 -14.53 6.02 -4.07
C LYS A 176 -13.64 7.20 -4.41
N ARG A 177 -13.20 7.98 -3.41
CA ARG A 177 -12.29 9.12 -3.59
C ARG A 177 -10.95 8.70 -4.19
N LEU A 178 -10.43 7.51 -3.84
CA LEU A 178 -9.21 6.97 -4.45
C LEU A 178 -9.38 6.63 -5.94
N ASN A 179 -10.56 6.20 -6.34
CA ASN A 179 -10.85 5.75 -7.70
C ASN A 179 -11.50 6.83 -8.58
N GLU A 180 -11.66 8.05 -8.07
CA GLU A 180 -12.33 9.16 -8.77
C GLU A 180 -11.69 9.43 -10.14
N ASP A 181 -10.36 9.56 -10.19
CA ASP A 181 -9.62 9.77 -11.45
C ASP A 181 -9.80 8.60 -12.44
N ASP A 182 -9.95 7.38 -11.94
CA ASP A 182 -10.13 6.19 -12.79
C ASP A 182 -11.55 6.17 -13.39
N TYR A 183 -12.57 6.64 -12.65
CA TYR A 183 -13.92 6.82 -13.18
C TYR A 183 -13.98 7.92 -14.25
N GLU A 184 -13.35 9.08 -14.02
CA GLU A 184 -13.28 10.16 -15.00
C GLU A 184 -12.60 9.71 -16.30
N ARG A 185 -11.48 8.97 -16.20
CA ARG A 185 -10.81 8.40 -17.37
C ARG A 185 -11.69 7.42 -18.13
N LEU A 186 -12.42 6.57 -17.43
CA LEU A 186 -13.34 5.62 -18.02
C LEU A 186 -14.46 6.34 -18.80
N ASP A 187 -15.02 7.40 -18.23
CA ASP A 187 -16.06 8.20 -18.87
C ASP A 187 -15.54 8.87 -20.16
N ILE A 188 -14.31 9.40 -20.14
CA ILE A 188 -13.65 9.98 -21.32
C ILE A 188 -13.46 8.90 -22.40
N GLU A 189 -12.93 7.73 -22.06
CA GLU A 189 -12.70 6.63 -23.00
C GLU A 189 -14.02 6.11 -23.61
N MET A 190 -15.07 5.99 -22.79
CA MET A 190 -16.40 5.61 -23.28
C MET A 190 -16.94 6.63 -24.29
N GLU A 191 -16.80 7.94 -24.02
CA GLU A 191 -17.27 8.97 -24.95
C GLU A 191 -16.44 9.01 -26.24
N LEU A 192 -15.11 8.86 -26.15
CA LEU A 192 -14.25 8.74 -27.34
C LEU A 192 -14.66 7.56 -28.22
N ASN A 193 -14.91 6.41 -27.62
CA ASN A 193 -15.34 5.21 -28.33
C ASN A 193 -16.72 5.44 -29.01
N ARG A 194 -17.65 6.07 -28.31
CA ARG A 194 -18.96 6.44 -28.85
C ARG A 194 -18.85 7.40 -30.05
N LEU A 195 -17.95 8.38 -29.98
CA LEU A 195 -17.69 9.31 -31.08
C LEU A 195 -17.06 8.62 -32.30
N GLN A 196 -16.13 7.70 -32.08
CA GLN A 196 -15.54 6.88 -33.14
C GLN A 196 -16.62 6.04 -33.85
N HIS A 197 -17.46 5.33 -33.10
CA HIS A 197 -18.55 4.54 -33.69
C HIS A 197 -19.54 5.37 -34.48
N LYS A 198 -19.86 6.61 -34.07
CA LYS A 198 -20.70 7.53 -34.84
C LYS A 198 -20.04 7.95 -36.17
N ARG A 199 -18.72 8.11 -36.22
CA ARG A 199 -17.99 8.42 -37.48
C ARG A 199 -18.05 7.26 -38.46
N TYR A 200 -17.83 6.00 -38.00
CA TYR A 200 -17.89 4.81 -38.86
C TYR A 200 -19.29 4.52 -39.43
N LYS A 201 -20.36 4.93 -38.75
CA LYS A 201 -21.75 4.78 -39.29
C LYS A 201 -22.16 5.86 -40.30
N LYS A 202 -21.35 6.88 -40.54
CA LYS A 202 -21.64 7.99 -41.43
C LYS A 202 -21.00 7.84 -42.83
N TYR A 203 -20.21 6.77 -42.99
CA TYR A 203 -19.63 6.31 -44.27
C TYR A 203 -20.23 4.94 -44.63
#